data_cd2251fa8c173ecae0ff39c54796e085
#
_entry.id   cd2251fa8c173ecae0ff39c54796e085
#
_cell.length_a   1.000
_cell.length_b   1.000
_cell.length_c   1.000
_cell.angle_alpha   90.00
_cell.angle_beta   90.00
_cell.angle_gamma   90.00
#
_symmetry.space_group_name_H-M   'P 1'
#
loop_
_entity.id
_entity.type
_entity.pdbx_description
1 polymer ?
#
loop_
_entity_poly.entity_id
_entity_poly.type
_entity_poly.pdbx_seq_one_letter_code
_entity_poly.pdbx_strand_id
1 'polypeptide(L)'
;DDPEGLVNLINKYLATMTKIILKNGGTIDKYMGDCIMAFWNAPLDTPNHADIAVETAMEILDAGKELQKELEEQGLPTIGVGIGINTGTCIVGNMGSESRFDYSVIGDAVNLASRLEGQTRNYDGVDLLLSEFTYRSGISRAAHEIDRIQVKGKTEKIKVYTCRP
;
A
#
# COMPACT_ATOMS: atom_id res chain seq x y z
N ASP A 1 10.62 11.64 -26.11
CA ASP A 1 10.20 12.11 -24.78
C ASP A 1 8.77 12.63 -24.82
N ASP A 2 7.89 12.04 -24.03
CA ASP A 2 6.49 12.45 -23.94
C ASP A 2 6.10 12.61 -22.46
N PRO A 3 6.48 13.74 -21.82
CA PRO A 3 6.15 13.97 -20.42
C PRO A 3 4.63 14.00 -20.16
N GLU A 4 3.83 14.51 -21.09
CA GLU A 4 2.38 14.52 -20.96
C GLU A 4 1.80 13.11 -20.97
N GLY A 5 2.30 12.25 -21.87
CA GLY A 5 1.88 10.86 -21.93
C GLY A 5 2.21 10.11 -20.66
N LEU A 6 3.38 10.35 -20.09
CA LEU A 6 3.78 9.74 -18.82
C LEU A 6 2.87 10.19 -17.66
N VAL A 7 2.62 11.49 -17.56
CA VAL A 7 1.74 12.04 -16.52
C VAL A 7 0.31 11.47 -16.65
N ASN A 8 -0.20 11.39 -17.87
CA ASN A 8 -1.54 10.85 -18.13
C ASN A 8 -1.64 9.38 -17.71
N LEU A 9 -0.60 8.58 -17.98
CA LEU A 9 -0.58 7.17 -17.57
C LEU A 9 -0.51 7.02 -16.05
N ILE A 10 0.29 7.85 -15.38
CA ILE A 10 0.38 7.84 -13.92
C ILE A 10 -0.98 8.21 -13.31
N ASN A 11 -1.63 9.26 -13.83
CA ASN A 11 -2.95 9.67 -13.34
C ASN A 11 -4.00 8.59 -13.57
N LYS A 12 -3.97 7.94 -14.71
CA LYS A 12 -4.86 6.82 -15.01
C LYS A 12 -4.64 5.66 -14.03
N TYR A 13 -3.38 5.36 -13.72
CA TYR A 13 -3.04 4.31 -12.78
C TYR A 13 -3.50 4.67 -11.36
N LEU A 14 -3.28 5.90 -10.91
CA LEU A 14 -3.75 6.35 -9.60
C LEU A 14 -5.27 6.26 -9.48
N ALA A 15 -5.99 6.64 -10.55
CA ALA A 15 -7.44 6.51 -10.59
C ALA A 15 -7.87 5.04 -10.50
N THR A 16 -7.17 4.15 -11.18
CA THR A 16 -7.44 2.71 -11.15
C THR A 16 -7.22 2.14 -9.75
N MET A 17 -6.10 2.48 -9.11
CA MET A 17 -5.79 2.05 -7.75
C MET A 17 -6.84 2.54 -6.76
N THR A 18 -7.26 3.81 -6.89
CA THR A 18 -8.30 4.39 -6.04
C THR A 18 -9.61 3.59 -6.14
N LYS A 19 -10.02 3.24 -7.35
CA LYS A 19 -11.22 2.42 -7.56
C LYS A 19 -11.10 1.05 -6.91
N ILE A 20 -9.94 0.41 -7.03
CA ILE A 20 -9.71 -0.91 -6.44
C ILE A 20 -9.79 -0.82 -4.91
N ILE A 21 -9.17 0.18 -4.30
CA ILE A 21 -9.19 0.39 -2.85
C ILE A 21 -10.63 0.61 -2.37
N LEU A 22 -11.37 1.52 -3.01
CA LEU A 22 -12.75 1.83 -2.62
C LEU A 22 -13.69 0.64 -2.83
N LYS A 23 -13.53 -0.08 -3.90
CA LYS A 23 -14.32 -1.29 -4.18
C LYS A 23 -14.17 -2.33 -3.08
N ASN A 24 -13.00 -2.43 -2.50
CA ASN A 24 -12.69 -3.39 -1.44
C ASN A 24 -12.89 -2.83 -0.03
N GLY A 25 -13.58 -1.70 0.10
CA GLY A 25 -13.95 -1.14 1.40
C GLY A 25 -12.85 -0.34 2.08
N GLY A 26 -11.80 0.01 1.36
CA GLY A 26 -10.73 0.86 1.89
C GLY A 26 -11.13 2.32 1.93
N THR A 27 -10.46 3.07 2.79
CA THR A 27 -10.60 4.52 2.90
C THR A 27 -9.30 5.17 2.44
N ILE A 28 -9.38 6.13 1.54
CA ILE A 28 -8.20 6.89 1.10
C ILE A 28 -7.92 7.98 2.13
N ASP A 29 -6.70 7.95 2.68
CA ASP A 29 -6.23 9.02 3.57
C ASP A 29 -5.75 10.21 2.75
N LYS A 30 -4.71 9.99 1.96
CA LYS A 30 -4.12 11.09 1.17
C LYS A 30 -3.32 10.54 0.00
N TYR A 31 -3.08 11.43 -0.95
CA TYR A 31 -2.15 11.21 -2.05
C TYR A 31 -0.89 12.02 -1.78
N MET A 32 0.27 11.39 -1.92
CA MET A 32 1.58 12.06 -1.77
C MET A 32 2.37 11.83 -3.04
N GLY A 33 2.34 12.82 -3.96
CA GLY A 33 2.92 12.64 -5.28
C GLY A 33 2.22 11.51 -6.03
N ASP A 34 2.96 10.45 -6.33
CA ASP A 34 2.45 9.24 -6.98
C ASP A 34 2.11 8.11 -5.98
N CYS A 35 2.08 8.41 -4.69
CA CYS A 35 1.81 7.45 -3.63
C CYS A 35 0.41 7.63 -3.07
N ILE A 36 -0.24 6.53 -2.70
CA ILE A 36 -1.55 6.54 -2.05
C ILE A 36 -1.41 5.93 -0.67
N MET A 37 -1.94 6.61 0.34
CA MET A 37 -2.10 6.05 1.68
C MET A 37 -3.57 5.73 1.90
N ALA A 38 -3.85 4.51 2.30
CA ALA A 38 -5.21 4.03 2.52
C ALA A 38 -5.26 3.13 3.76
N PHE A 39 -6.45 2.95 4.31
CA PHE A 39 -6.64 2.09 5.48
C PHE A 39 -8.01 1.43 5.47
N TRP A 40 -8.14 0.40 6.29
CA TRP A 40 -9.37 -0.39 6.44
C TRP A 40 -9.81 -0.41 7.89
N ASN A 41 -11.03 -0.83 8.14
CA ASN A 41 -11.62 -1.01 9.46
C ASN A 41 -12.01 0.31 10.14
N ALA A 42 -12.09 1.38 9.40
CA ALA A 42 -12.61 2.68 9.83
C ALA A 42 -13.05 3.48 8.60
N PRO A 43 -14.10 4.28 8.69
CA PRO A 43 -14.97 4.52 9.85
C PRO A 43 -15.89 3.35 10.18
N LEU A 44 -16.03 2.39 9.27
CA LEU A 44 -16.86 1.20 9.47
C LEU A 44 -16.00 -0.01 9.78
N ASP A 45 -16.44 -0.83 10.72
CA ASP A 45 -15.76 -2.08 11.03
C ASP A 45 -15.73 -2.98 9.80
N THR A 46 -14.56 -3.52 9.51
CA THR A 46 -14.37 -4.42 8.37
C THR A 46 -13.80 -5.74 8.88
N PRO A 47 -14.64 -6.80 9.02
CA PRO A 47 -14.12 -8.12 9.36
C PRO A 47 -13.08 -8.56 8.34
N ASN A 48 -12.04 -9.24 8.79
CA ASN A 48 -10.95 -9.71 7.93
C ASN A 48 -10.23 -8.57 7.19
N HIS A 49 -10.14 -7.40 7.80
CA HIS A 49 -9.55 -6.22 7.17
C HIS A 49 -8.11 -6.45 6.66
N ALA A 50 -7.31 -7.21 7.40
CA ALA A 50 -5.93 -7.51 6.98
C ALA A 50 -5.92 -8.34 5.69
N ASP A 51 -6.76 -9.36 5.61
CA ASP A 51 -6.87 -10.20 4.40
C ASP A 51 -7.37 -9.37 3.21
N ILE A 52 -8.38 -8.54 3.44
CA ILE A 52 -8.93 -7.68 2.38
C ILE A 52 -7.87 -6.72 1.86
N ALA A 53 -7.07 -6.12 2.76
CA ALA A 53 -5.98 -5.22 2.36
C ALA A 53 -4.94 -5.95 1.50
N VAL A 54 -4.58 -7.18 1.86
CA VAL A 54 -3.63 -7.99 1.08
C VAL A 54 -4.19 -8.30 -0.30
N GLU A 55 -5.44 -8.75 -0.38
CA GLU A 55 -6.07 -9.06 -1.68
C GLU A 55 -6.22 -7.81 -2.55
N THR A 56 -6.52 -6.67 -1.94
CA THR A 56 -6.55 -5.38 -2.63
C THR A 56 -5.18 -5.05 -3.23
N ALA A 57 -4.11 -5.26 -2.45
CA ALA A 57 -2.74 -5.04 -2.93
C ALA A 57 -2.42 -5.93 -4.14
N MET A 58 -2.85 -7.19 -4.13
CA MET A 58 -2.62 -8.09 -5.25
C MET A 58 -3.35 -7.63 -6.52
N GLU A 59 -4.57 -7.11 -6.38
CA GLU A 59 -5.29 -6.51 -7.51
C GLU A 59 -4.55 -5.29 -8.06
N ILE A 60 -4.01 -4.45 -7.17
CA ILE A 60 -3.23 -3.27 -7.58
C ILE A 60 -1.98 -3.70 -8.35
N LEU A 61 -1.29 -4.72 -7.88
CA LEU A 61 -0.10 -5.23 -8.58
C LEU A 61 -0.43 -5.77 -9.97
N ASP A 62 -1.57 -6.44 -10.13
CA ASP A 62 -2.02 -6.90 -11.43
C ASP A 62 -2.31 -5.72 -12.36
N ALA A 63 -2.96 -4.67 -11.86
CA ALA A 63 -3.18 -3.45 -12.64
C ALA A 63 -1.85 -2.77 -13.00
N GLY A 64 -0.86 -2.86 -12.13
CA GLY A 64 0.49 -2.35 -12.39
C GLY A 64 1.19 -3.03 -13.55
N LYS A 65 0.96 -4.33 -13.74
CA LYS A 65 1.52 -5.08 -14.87
C LYS A 65 0.96 -4.58 -16.21
N GLU A 66 -0.33 -4.23 -16.22
CA GLU A 66 -0.95 -3.65 -17.42
C GLU A 66 -0.36 -2.27 -17.73
N LEU A 67 -0.11 -1.45 -16.72
CA LEU A 67 0.55 -0.16 -16.90
C LEU A 67 1.95 -0.33 -17.47
N GLN A 68 2.72 -1.31 -16.98
CA GLN A 68 4.06 -1.59 -17.49
C GLN A 68 4.03 -1.92 -18.99
N LYS A 69 3.06 -2.71 -19.43
CA LYS A 69 2.89 -3.03 -20.85
C LYS A 69 2.60 -1.78 -21.67
N GLU A 70 1.70 -0.92 -21.19
CA GLU A 70 1.39 0.34 -21.89
C GLU A 70 2.63 1.23 -22.01
N LEU A 71 3.42 1.32 -20.94
CA LEU A 71 4.65 2.10 -20.94
C LEU A 71 5.67 1.56 -21.94
N GLU A 72 5.87 0.25 -21.96
CA GLU A 72 6.79 -0.42 -22.90
C GLU A 72 6.36 -0.20 -24.34
N GLU A 73 5.06 -0.36 -24.63
CA GLU A 73 4.51 -0.16 -25.98
C GLU A 73 4.70 1.27 -26.48
N GLN A 74 4.70 2.24 -25.59
CA GLN A 74 4.90 3.65 -25.94
C GLN A 74 6.35 4.09 -25.86
N GLY A 75 7.26 3.18 -25.53
CA GLY A 75 8.68 3.51 -25.39
C GLY A 75 8.99 4.41 -24.19
N LEU A 76 8.10 4.44 -23.21
CA LEU A 76 8.27 5.22 -21.97
C LEU A 76 9.03 4.41 -20.92
N PRO A 77 9.71 5.10 -19.97
CA PRO A 77 10.37 4.39 -18.88
C PRO A 77 9.38 3.59 -18.05
N THR A 78 9.81 2.42 -17.57
CA THR A 78 8.98 1.59 -16.70
C THR A 78 8.90 2.19 -15.29
N ILE A 79 7.75 2.03 -14.64
CA ILE A 79 7.51 2.53 -13.29
C ILE A 79 7.29 1.34 -12.37
N GLY A 80 8.08 1.25 -11.31
CA GLY A 80 7.89 0.23 -10.28
C GLY A 80 6.82 0.65 -9.29
N VAL A 81 6.07 -0.33 -8.78
CA VAL A 81 5.08 -0.14 -7.73
C VAL A 81 5.53 -0.91 -6.50
N GLY A 82 5.58 -0.23 -5.36
CA GLY A 82 5.86 -0.88 -4.08
C GLY A 82 4.70 -0.68 -3.13
N ILE A 83 4.32 -1.72 -2.40
CA ILE A 83 3.22 -1.68 -1.45
C ILE A 83 3.70 -2.19 -0.10
N GLY A 84 3.41 -1.43 0.95
CA GLY A 84 3.66 -1.84 2.34
C GLY A 84 2.35 -1.91 3.09
N ILE A 85 2.13 -3.00 3.83
CA ILE A 85 0.92 -3.20 4.64
C ILE A 85 1.32 -3.52 6.06
N ASN A 86 0.74 -2.79 7.00
CA ASN A 86 0.88 -3.06 8.42
C ASN A 86 -0.48 -3.05 9.10
N THR A 87 -0.59 -3.77 10.19
CA THR A 87 -1.79 -3.84 11.01
C THR A 87 -1.41 -3.46 12.44
N GLY A 88 -2.15 -2.53 13.01
CA GLY A 88 -1.87 -2.08 14.36
C GLY A 88 -2.83 -1.01 14.81
N THR A 89 -2.72 -0.63 16.08
CA THR A 89 -3.55 0.43 16.65
C THR A 89 -3.17 1.78 16.06
N CYS A 90 -4.17 2.48 15.56
CA CYS A 90 -4.02 3.80 14.95
C CYS A 90 -5.07 4.73 15.50
N ILE A 91 -4.79 6.03 15.44
CA ILE A 91 -5.78 7.06 15.73
C ILE A 91 -6.41 7.49 14.40
N VAL A 92 -7.73 7.38 14.32
CA VAL A 92 -8.48 7.71 13.11
C VAL A 92 -9.51 8.76 13.43
N GLY A 93 -9.63 9.77 12.61
CA GLY A 93 -10.64 10.81 12.80
C GLY A 93 -10.46 11.98 11.86
N ASN A 94 -11.34 12.96 12.02
CA ASN A 94 -11.24 14.20 11.27
C ASN A 94 -10.11 15.04 11.81
N MET A 95 -9.16 15.39 10.97
CA MET A 95 -7.99 16.18 11.31
C MET A 95 -7.91 17.38 10.40
N GLY A 96 -7.54 18.52 10.96
CA GLY A 96 -7.37 19.75 10.20
C GLY A 96 -7.99 20.96 10.87
N SER A 97 -8.05 22.06 10.12
CA SER A 97 -8.62 23.32 10.58
C SER A 97 -10.14 23.36 10.35
N GLU A 98 -10.82 24.38 10.90
CA GLU A 98 -12.26 24.57 10.70
C GLU A 98 -12.67 24.62 9.23
N SER A 99 -11.78 25.07 8.36
CA SER A 99 -12.06 25.21 6.93
C SER A 99 -11.71 23.95 6.12
N ARG A 100 -11.02 22.98 6.72
CA ARG A 100 -10.56 21.78 5.98
C ARG A 100 -10.42 20.59 6.91
N PHE A 101 -11.33 19.65 6.79
CA PHE A 101 -11.32 18.41 7.55
C PHE A 101 -11.05 17.22 6.64
N ASP A 102 -10.02 16.46 6.97
CA ASP A 102 -9.72 15.21 6.29
C ASP A 102 -9.86 14.06 7.28
N TYR A 103 -10.56 13.00 6.89
CA TYR A 103 -10.65 11.79 7.68
C TYR A 103 -9.35 11.03 7.51
N SER A 104 -8.50 11.07 8.51
CA SER A 104 -7.11 10.65 8.42
C SER A 104 -6.73 9.65 9.51
N VAL A 105 -5.61 8.97 9.30
CA VAL A 105 -5.06 7.99 10.26
C VAL A 105 -3.63 8.39 10.61
N ILE A 106 -3.30 8.32 11.91
CA ILE A 106 -1.93 8.58 12.41
C ILE A 106 -1.54 7.52 13.43
N GLY A 107 -0.25 7.32 13.59
CA GLY A 107 0.34 6.42 14.58
C GLY A 107 1.59 5.72 14.08
N ASP A 108 2.28 5.05 15.00
CA ASP A 108 3.48 4.28 14.67
C ASP A 108 3.19 3.18 13.65
N ALA A 109 2.00 2.60 13.71
CA ALA A 109 1.59 1.56 12.76
C ALA A 109 1.53 2.09 11.32
N VAL A 110 1.11 3.35 11.14
CA VAL A 110 1.09 4.01 9.83
C VAL A 110 2.51 4.25 9.34
N ASN A 111 3.39 4.71 10.21
CA ASN A 111 4.80 4.95 9.87
C ASN A 111 5.49 3.66 9.45
N LEU A 112 5.17 2.54 10.09
CA LEU A 112 5.73 1.25 9.71
C LEU A 112 5.26 0.82 8.32
N ALA A 113 3.97 1.02 8.00
CA ALA A 113 3.47 0.71 6.66
C ALA A 113 4.22 1.50 5.59
N SER A 114 4.44 2.79 5.82
CA SER A 114 5.20 3.64 4.91
C SER A 114 6.64 3.15 4.75
N ARG A 115 7.27 2.76 5.84
CA ARG A 115 8.63 2.22 5.81
C ARG A 115 8.70 0.92 5.01
N LEU A 116 7.72 0.04 5.17
CA LEU A 116 7.67 -1.22 4.41
C LEU A 116 7.55 -0.95 2.91
N GLU A 117 6.74 0.03 2.51
CA GLU A 117 6.65 0.42 1.10
C GLU A 117 8.02 0.80 0.56
N GLY A 118 8.74 1.68 1.27
CA GLY A 118 10.08 2.10 0.87
C GLY A 118 11.09 0.96 0.84
N GLN A 119 10.96 -0.02 1.71
CA GLN A 119 11.85 -1.17 1.79
C GLN A 119 11.69 -2.15 0.62
N THR A 120 10.59 -2.10 -0.12
CA THR A 120 10.40 -2.99 -1.27
C THR A 120 11.54 -2.88 -2.28
N ARG A 121 12.14 -1.71 -2.39
CA ARG A 121 13.25 -1.44 -3.32
C ARG A 121 14.53 -2.19 -2.98
N ASN A 122 14.64 -2.71 -1.76
CA ASN A 122 15.84 -3.42 -1.30
C ASN A 122 15.82 -4.92 -1.63
N TYR A 123 14.73 -5.40 -2.21
CA TYR A 123 14.56 -6.83 -2.51
C TYR A 123 14.15 -7.01 -3.97
N ASP A 124 14.93 -7.75 -4.71
CA ASP A 124 14.63 -8.02 -6.13
C ASP A 124 13.35 -8.84 -6.28
N GLY A 125 12.48 -8.38 -7.17
CA GLY A 125 11.22 -9.08 -7.47
C GLY A 125 10.17 -8.99 -6.37
N VAL A 126 10.36 -8.12 -5.39
CA VAL A 126 9.41 -7.94 -4.29
C VAL A 126 8.73 -6.59 -4.42
N ASP A 127 7.42 -6.62 -4.68
CA ASP A 127 6.61 -5.43 -4.84
C ASP A 127 5.66 -5.21 -3.65
N LEU A 128 5.56 -6.18 -2.75
CA LEU A 128 4.67 -6.13 -1.59
C LEU A 128 5.42 -6.62 -0.36
N LEU A 129 5.37 -5.82 0.70
CA LEU A 129 5.87 -6.21 2.01
C LEU A 129 4.76 -6.13 3.05
N LEU A 130 4.60 -7.19 3.82
CA LEU A 130 3.68 -7.29 4.94
C LEU A 130 4.47 -7.36 6.23
N SER A 131 4.00 -6.66 7.27
CA SER A 131 4.53 -6.86 8.61
C SER A 131 4.08 -8.21 9.17
N GLU A 132 4.79 -8.71 10.17
CA GLU A 132 4.33 -9.90 10.90
C GLU A 132 2.97 -9.69 11.57
N PHE A 133 2.62 -8.46 11.90
CA PHE A 133 1.33 -8.14 12.51
C PHE A 133 0.17 -8.34 11.54
N THR A 134 0.37 -7.98 10.27
CA THR A 134 -0.60 -8.27 9.21
C THR A 134 -0.68 -9.78 8.98
N TYR A 135 0.46 -10.45 8.91
CA TYR A 135 0.51 -11.89 8.71
C TYR A 135 -0.26 -12.63 9.82
N ARG A 136 -0.05 -12.26 11.08
CA ARG A 136 -0.71 -12.87 12.23
C ARG A 136 -2.20 -12.56 12.34
N SER A 137 -2.67 -11.51 11.68
CA SER A 137 -4.09 -11.15 11.68
C SER A 137 -4.94 -12.11 10.87
N GLY A 138 -4.32 -13.05 10.16
CA GLY A 138 -5.01 -14.06 9.37
C GLY A 138 -5.23 -13.61 7.94
N ILE A 139 -4.38 -14.08 7.05
CA ILE A 139 -4.52 -13.83 5.62
C ILE A 139 -4.71 -15.17 4.92
N SER A 140 -5.52 -15.19 3.86
CA SER A 140 -5.84 -16.42 3.13
C SER A 140 -4.74 -16.82 2.14
N ARG A 141 -3.99 -15.84 1.65
CA ARG A 141 -2.95 -16.07 0.65
C ARG A 141 -1.66 -16.54 1.33
N ALA A 142 -0.92 -17.44 0.68
CA ALA A 142 0.36 -17.88 1.18
C ALA A 142 1.38 -16.74 1.20
N ALA A 143 2.06 -16.59 2.31
CA ALA A 143 3.07 -15.56 2.50
C ALA A 143 4.40 -16.21 2.90
N HIS A 144 5.50 -15.57 2.50
CA HIS A 144 6.85 -16.05 2.76
C HIS A 144 7.63 -15.01 3.55
N GLU A 145 8.26 -15.45 4.66
CA GLU A 145 9.19 -14.58 5.40
C GLU A 145 10.42 -14.33 4.53
N ILE A 146 10.79 -13.08 4.33
CA ILE A 146 11.94 -12.73 3.51
C ILE A 146 13.03 -12.00 4.27
N ASP A 147 12.70 -11.36 5.40
CA ASP A 147 13.70 -10.63 6.18
C ASP A 147 13.14 -10.31 7.58
N ARG A 148 14.00 -9.72 8.39
CA ARG A 148 13.65 -9.16 9.70
C ARG A 148 14.23 -7.75 9.76
N ILE A 149 13.43 -6.80 10.17
CA ILE A 149 13.84 -5.39 10.22
C ILE A 149 13.72 -4.84 11.64
N GLN A 150 14.61 -3.90 11.96
CA GLN A 150 14.56 -3.18 13.22
C GLN A 150 13.49 -2.10 13.13
N VAL A 151 12.63 -2.01 14.15
CA VAL A 151 11.57 -1.02 14.23
C VAL A 151 11.83 -0.11 15.43
N LYS A 152 11.67 1.19 15.24
CA LYS A 152 11.84 2.19 16.28
C LYS A 152 10.95 1.86 17.49
N GLY A 153 11.55 1.85 18.66
CA GLY A 153 10.85 1.60 19.92
C GLY A 153 10.66 0.13 20.27
N LYS A 154 11.12 -0.79 19.42
CA LYS A 154 11.06 -2.22 19.68
C LYS A 154 12.46 -2.78 19.90
N THR A 155 12.60 -3.66 20.89
CA THR A 155 13.88 -4.30 21.22
C THR A 155 14.23 -5.41 20.25
N GLU A 156 13.23 -6.07 19.68
CA GLU A 156 13.43 -7.15 18.73
C GLU A 156 13.05 -6.73 17.33
N LYS A 157 13.73 -7.34 16.35
CA LYS A 157 13.39 -7.16 14.94
C LYS A 157 12.06 -7.83 14.64
N ILE A 158 11.29 -7.23 13.74
CA ILE A 158 10.05 -7.84 13.27
C ILE A 158 10.30 -8.58 11.95
N LYS A 159 9.54 -9.65 11.76
CA LYS A 159 9.56 -10.40 10.51
C LYS A 159 8.77 -9.67 9.44
N VAL A 160 9.26 -9.69 8.22
CA VAL A 160 8.55 -9.14 7.06
C VAL A 160 8.33 -10.24 6.03
N TYR A 161 7.16 -10.19 5.40
CA TYR A 161 6.67 -11.23 4.49
C TYR A 161 6.32 -10.63 3.15
N THR A 162 6.29 -11.47 2.14
CA THR A 162 5.72 -11.11 0.83
C THR A 162 4.76 -12.20 0.39
N CYS A 163 3.83 -11.81 -0.48
CA CYS A 163 2.95 -12.73 -1.18
C CYS A 163 3.30 -12.67 -2.66
N ARG A 164 3.24 -13.79 -3.34
CA ARG A 164 3.44 -13.88 -4.79
C ARG A 164 2.12 -14.24 -5.46
N PRO A 165 1.90 -13.74 -6.68
CA PRO A 165 0.71 -14.10 -7.44
C PRO A 165 0.61 -15.60 -7.70
#